data_21f857b374f937b07efe25818fd5251e
#
_entry.id   21f857b374f937b07efe25818fd5251e
#
_cell.length_a   1.000
_cell.length_b   1.000
_cell.length_c   1.000
_cell.angle_alpha   90.00
_cell.angle_beta   90.00
_cell.angle_gamma   90.00
#
_symmetry.space_group_name_H-M   'P 1'
#
loop_
_entity.id
_entity.type
_entity.pdbx_description
1 polymer ?
#
loop_
_entity_poly.entity_id
_entity_poly.type
_entity_poly.pdbx_seq_one_letter_code
_entity_poly.pdbx_strand_id
1 'polypeptide(L)'
;MAAPIAIPYQSFYSAAKAAINSLTLALRNEVRPFGIQVCAVQPGDIRTGFTAARKKSHAGSDIYKSLDHAVAVMERDEQNGMAPEAVAKIILKAANAKKCRALYTVGAQYKLFTLINKLLPATTVNWLVGRIYR
;
A
#
# COMPACT_ATOMS: atom_id res chain seq x y z
N MET A 1 1.21 2.73 1.53
CA MET A 1 1.47 1.50 0.72
C MET A 1 1.56 0.26 1.64
N ALA A 2 0.42 -0.25 2.10
CA ALA A 2 0.32 -1.23 3.18
C ALA A 2 0.41 -2.72 2.75
N ALA A 3 0.37 -3.05 1.46
CA ALA A 3 0.38 -4.45 1.04
C ALA A 3 1.75 -5.13 1.12
N PRO A 4 2.86 -4.50 0.65
CA PRO A 4 4.19 -5.08 0.79
C PRO A 4 4.88 -4.73 2.11
N ILE A 5 4.39 -3.73 2.87
CA ILE A 5 5.02 -3.23 4.10
C ILE A 5 3.94 -3.10 5.16
N ALA A 6 4.13 -3.76 6.30
CA ALA A 6 3.22 -3.66 7.44
C ALA A 6 3.44 -2.32 8.16
N ILE A 7 2.36 -1.56 8.35
CA ILE A 7 2.39 -0.25 8.99
C ILE A 7 1.86 -0.38 10.42
N PRO A 8 2.58 0.13 11.43
CA PRO A 8 2.11 0.14 12.82
C PRO A 8 0.72 0.79 12.93
N TYR A 9 -0.10 0.30 13.85
CA TYR A 9 -1.49 0.73 14.08
C TYR A 9 -2.45 0.54 12.90
N GLN A 10 -1.98 -0.12 11.82
CA GLN A 10 -2.80 -0.52 10.65
C GLN A 10 -2.64 -2.01 10.33
N SER A 11 -2.47 -2.87 11.33
CA SER A 11 -2.20 -4.30 11.15
C SER A 11 -3.28 -5.00 10.30
N PHE A 12 -4.56 -4.82 10.63
CA PHE A 12 -5.67 -5.39 9.87
C PHE A 12 -5.76 -4.84 8.44
N TYR A 13 -5.53 -3.54 8.27
CA TYR A 13 -5.50 -2.93 6.94
C TYR A 13 -4.35 -3.50 6.11
N SER A 14 -3.15 -3.59 6.68
CA SER A 14 -1.97 -4.17 6.01
C SER A 14 -2.21 -5.64 5.67
N ALA A 15 -2.78 -6.43 6.58
CA ALA A 15 -3.13 -7.83 6.35
C ALA A 15 -4.15 -7.98 5.21
N ALA A 16 -5.22 -7.18 5.19
CA ALA A 16 -6.21 -7.21 4.12
C ALA A 16 -5.60 -6.86 2.76
N LYS A 17 -4.72 -5.85 2.70
CA LYS A 17 -4.05 -5.47 1.45
C LYS A 17 -3.04 -6.53 0.99
N ALA A 18 -2.34 -7.19 1.90
CA ALA A 18 -1.47 -8.32 1.58
C ALA A 18 -2.27 -9.52 1.04
N ALA A 19 -3.42 -9.81 1.64
CA ALA A 19 -4.32 -10.87 1.18
C ALA A 19 -4.81 -10.62 -0.27
N ILE A 20 -5.14 -9.37 -0.63
CA ILE A 20 -5.52 -9.01 -2.00
C ILE A 20 -4.37 -9.27 -2.98
N ASN A 21 -3.12 -8.98 -2.61
CA ASN A 21 -1.97 -9.29 -3.46
C ASN A 21 -1.84 -10.80 -3.69
N SER A 22 -1.93 -11.59 -2.64
CA SER A 22 -1.86 -13.05 -2.71
C SER A 22 -2.98 -13.62 -3.58
N LEU A 23 -4.23 -13.16 -3.35
CA LEU A 23 -5.39 -13.53 -4.17
C LEU A 23 -5.17 -13.17 -5.65
N THR A 24 -4.67 -11.97 -5.94
CA THR A 24 -4.39 -11.53 -7.32
C THR A 24 -3.41 -12.48 -8.02
N LEU A 25 -2.36 -12.89 -7.32
CA LEU A 25 -1.33 -13.78 -7.89
C LEU A 25 -1.86 -15.21 -8.12
N ALA A 26 -2.67 -15.74 -7.20
CA ALA A 26 -3.31 -17.03 -7.32
C ALA A 26 -4.32 -17.03 -8.48
N LEU A 27 -5.28 -16.12 -8.43
CA LEU A 27 -6.34 -15.99 -9.43
C LEU A 27 -5.77 -15.78 -10.84
N ARG A 28 -4.70 -15.00 -10.97
CA ARG A 28 -4.01 -14.79 -12.25
C ARG A 28 -3.56 -16.10 -12.90
N ASN A 29 -3.11 -17.08 -12.11
CA ASN A 29 -2.71 -18.38 -12.62
C ASN A 29 -3.92 -19.27 -12.92
N GLU A 30 -4.93 -19.24 -12.06
CA GLU A 30 -6.16 -20.04 -12.20
C GLU A 30 -6.94 -19.71 -13.47
N VAL A 31 -7.08 -18.41 -13.80
CA VAL A 31 -7.88 -17.98 -14.95
C VAL A 31 -7.08 -17.79 -16.24
N ARG A 32 -5.76 -17.99 -16.18
CA ARG A 32 -4.86 -17.89 -17.35
C ARG A 32 -5.27 -18.78 -18.52
N PRO A 33 -5.70 -20.06 -18.32
CA PRO A 33 -6.14 -20.92 -19.42
C PRO A 33 -7.36 -20.37 -20.18
N PHE A 34 -8.13 -19.46 -19.56
CA PHE A 34 -9.31 -18.83 -20.17
C PHE A 34 -8.98 -17.50 -20.88
N GLY A 35 -7.69 -17.16 -21.03
CA GLY A 35 -7.27 -15.91 -21.64
C GLY A 35 -7.51 -14.66 -20.78
N ILE A 36 -7.93 -14.83 -19.53
CA ILE A 36 -8.22 -13.73 -18.61
C ILE A 36 -6.93 -13.24 -17.95
N GLN A 37 -6.73 -11.93 -17.95
CA GLN A 37 -5.59 -11.31 -17.31
C GLN A 37 -6.00 -10.62 -16.01
N VAL A 38 -5.31 -10.92 -14.93
CA VAL A 38 -5.55 -10.34 -13.60
C VAL A 38 -4.32 -9.55 -13.16
N CYS A 39 -4.55 -8.37 -12.60
CA CYS A 39 -3.49 -7.55 -12.03
C CYS A 39 -4.00 -6.73 -10.84
N ALA A 40 -3.10 -6.32 -9.97
CA ALA A 40 -3.39 -5.33 -8.93
C ALA A 40 -2.57 -4.06 -9.16
N VAL A 41 -3.20 -2.90 -8.94
CA VAL A 41 -2.55 -1.60 -8.88
C VAL A 41 -2.30 -1.25 -7.42
N GLN A 42 -1.06 -0.95 -7.10
CA GLN A 42 -0.59 -0.64 -5.74
C GLN A 42 -0.16 0.82 -5.68
N PRO A 43 -1.10 1.75 -5.45
CA PRO A 43 -0.73 3.14 -5.24
C PRO A 43 0.01 3.30 -3.90
N GLY A 44 0.88 4.29 -3.85
CA GLY A 44 1.34 4.86 -2.61
C GLY A 44 0.26 5.74 -1.97
N ASP A 45 0.69 6.76 -1.25
CA ASP A 45 -0.25 7.71 -0.67
C ASP A 45 -0.84 8.61 -1.75
N ILE A 46 -2.15 8.82 -1.69
CA ILE A 46 -2.92 9.57 -2.69
C ILE A 46 -3.64 10.70 -1.97
N ARG A 47 -3.51 11.91 -2.48
CA ARG A 47 -4.24 13.06 -1.99
C ARG A 47 -5.70 12.98 -2.42
N THR A 48 -6.56 12.58 -1.48
CA THR A 48 -8.02 12.46 -1.68
C THR A 48 -8.75 12.94 -0.43
N GLY A 49 -10.08 12.96 -0.46
CA GLY A 49 -10.91 13.21 0.72
C GLY A 49 -10.86 12.11 1.80
N PHE A 50 -10.08 11.05 1.61
CA PHE A 50 -10.01 9.92 2.55
C PHE A 50 -9.51 10.33 3.93
N THR A 51 -8.47 11.17 3.99
CA THR A 51 -7.92 11.67 5.26
C THR A 51 -8.94 12.47 6.05
N ALA A 52 -9.71 13.35 5.37
CA ALA A 52 -10.77 14.14 6.01
C ALA A 52 -11.95 13.27 6.49
N ALA A 53 -12.22 12.16 5.82
CA ALA A 53 -13.28 11.23 6.19
C ALA A 53 -12.87 10.22 7.28
N ARG A 54 -11.60 10.21 7.71
CA ARG A 54 -11.10 9.28 8.73
C ARG A 54 -11.76 9.54 10.07
N LYS A 55 -12.45 8.53 10.62
CA LYS A 55 -12.91 8.56 12.00
C LYS A 55 -11.73 8.24 12.93
N LYS A 56 -11.38 9.19 13.77
CA LYS A 56 -10.31 9.02 14.77
C LYS A 56 -10.92 8.54 16.07
N SER A 57 -10.24 7.60 16.71
CA SER A 57 -10.51 7.21 18.09
C SER A 57 -9.22 7.40 18.88
N HIS A 58 -9.32 8.06 20.02
CA HIS A 58 -8.23 8.20 20.97
C HIS A 58 -8.24 7.09 22.04
N ALA A 59 -9.09 6.09 21.87
CA ALA A 59 -9.12 4.94 22.79
C ALA A 59 -7.78 4.20 22.78
N GLY A 60 -7.14 4.11 23.93
CA GLY A 60 -5.86 3.45 24.11
C GLY A 60 -4.63 4.33 23.85
N SER A 61 -4.77 5.64 23.60
CA SER A 61 -3.62 6.56 23.42
C SER A 61 -2.77 6.69 24.68
N ASP A 62 -3.34 6.48 25.85
CA ASP A 62 -2.66 6.37 27.14
C ASP A 62 -1.70 5.18 27.21
N ILE A 63 -2.04 4.06 26.56
CA ILE A 63 -1.25 2.85 26.47
C ILE A 63 -0.28 2.93 25.27
N TYR A 64 -0.81 3.32 24.11
CA TYR A 64 -0.06 3.41 22.85
C TYR A 64 0.43 4.83 22.60
N LYS A 65 1.45 5.26 23.34
CA LYS A 65 1.98 6.65 23.32
C LYS A 65 2.36 7.17 21.93
N SER A 66 2.71 6.29 21.00
CA SER A 66 3.07 6.67 19.62
C SER A 66 1.88 6.67 18.65
N LEU A 67 0.65 6.38 19.12
CA LEU A 67 -0.52 6.26 18.24
C LEU A 67 -0.82 7.57 17.51
N ASP A 68 -0.93 8.67 18.26
CA ASP A 68 -1.28 9.97 17.70
C ASP A 68 -0.19 10.46 16.73
N HIS A 69 1.08 10.24 17.07
CA HIS A 69 2.20 10.54 16.17
C HIS A 69 2.12 9.73 14.88
N ALA A 70 1.89 8.42 14.96
CA ALA A 70 1.78 7.56 13.80
C ALA A 70 0.62 7.97 12.89
N VAL A 71 -0.53 8.32 13.47
CA VAL A 71 -1.68 8.83 12.70
C VAL A 71 -1.34 10.16 12.03
N ALA A 72 -0.67 11.07 12.72
CA ALA A 72 -0.25 12.35 12.15
C ALA A 72 0.73 12.18 10.97
N VAL A 73 1.68 11.24 11.08
CA VAL A 73 2.59 10.88 9.97
C VAL A 73 1.79 10.38 8.76
N MET A 74 0.86 9.45 8.96
CA MET A 74 0.02 8.91 7.89
C MET A 74 -0.80 10.01 7.20
N GLU A 75 -1.43 10.89 7.97
CA GLU A 75 -2.23 12.00 7.43
C GLU A 75 -1.40 12.98 6.61
N ARG A 76 -0.23 13.34 7.12
CA ARG A 76 0.71 14.18 6.39
C ARG A 76 1.13 13.57 5.06
N ASP A 77 1.45 12.27 5.07
CA ASP A 77 1.91 11.56 3.87
C ASP A 77 0.78 11.41 2.85
N GLU A 78 -0.46 11.18 3.30
CA GLU A 78 -1.66 11.16 2.45
C GLU A 78 -1.95 12.55 1.84
N GLN A 79 -1.88 13.62 2.63
CA GLN A 79 -2.11 14.99 2.15
C GLN A 79 -1.06 15.44 1.13
N ASN A 80 0.19 14.97 1.29
CA ASN A 80 1.29 15.20 0.35
C ASN A 80 1.40 14.09 -0.71
N GLY A 81 0.43 13.18 -0.76
CA GLY A 81 0.39 12.08 -1.68
C GLY A 81 0.23 12.50 -3.14
N MET A 82 0.38 11.52 -4.03
CA MET A 82 0.22 11.75 -5.47
C MET A 82 -1.21 12.13 -5.83
N ALA A 83 -1.38 12.85 -6.94
CA ALA A 83 -2.70 13.14 -7.49
C ALA A 83 -3.39 11.85 -7.98
N PRO A 84 -4.73 11.71 -7.81
CA PRO A 84 -5.49 10.54 -8.25
C PRO A 84 -5.31 10.21 -9.74
N GLU A 85 -5.09 11.22 -10.57
CA GLU A 85 -4.88 11.09 -12.02
C GLU A 85 -3.62 10.27 -12.34
N ALA A 86 -2.59 10.31 -11.49
CA ALA A 86 -1.39 9.49 -11.65
C ALA A 86 -1.71 8.00 -11.52
N VAL A 87 -2.63 7.65 -10.63
CA VAL A 87 -3.10 6.27 -10.44
C VAL A 87 -4.00 5.86 -11.61
N ALA A 88 -4.93 6.73 -12.02
CA ALA A 88 -5.83 6.50 -13.15
C ALA A 88 -5.06 6.19 -14.45
N LYS A 89 -3.97 6.92 -14.73
CA LYS A 89 -3.08 6.66 -15.88
C LYS A 89 -2.49 5.25 -15.84
N ILE A 90 -2.11 4.76 -14.67
CA ILE A 90 -1.56 3.41 -14.53
C ILE A 90 -2.64 2.33 -14.68
N ILE A 91 -3.86 2.59 -14.18
CA ILE A 91 -5.01 1.71 -14.37
C ILE A 91 -5.32 1.57 -15.87
N LEU A 92 -5.43 2.68 -16.59
CA LEU A 92 -5.64 2.69 -18.04
C LEU A 92 -4.54 1.96 -18.80
N LYS A 93 -3.27 2.17 -18.40
CA LYS A 93 -2.12 1.45 -18.97
C LYS A 93 -2.22 -0.06 -18.73
N ALA A 94 -2.63 -0.48 -17.54
CA ALA A 94 -2.79 -1.90 -17.22
C ALA A 94 -3.95 -2.53 -17.99
N ALA A 95 -5.10 -1.83 -18.09
CA ALA A 95 -6.28 -2.29 -18.81
C ALA A 95 -6.05 -2.45 -20.33
N ASN A 96 -5.29 -1.54 -20.93
CA ASN A 96 -5.00 -1.55 -22.37
C ASN A 96 -3.75 -2.40 -22.73
N ALA A 97 -3.09 -3.03 -21.76
CA ALA A 97 -1.91 -3.82 -22.04
C ALA A 97 -2.28 -5.17 -22.67
N LYS A 98 -1.68 -5.52 -23.83
CA LYS A 98 -1.81 -6.86 -24.44
C LYS A 98 -1.42 -7.97 -23.45
N LYS A 99 -0.47 -7.70 -22.57
CA LYS A 99 -0.02 -8.59 -21.51
C LYS A 99 0.27 -7.74 -20.26
N CYS A 100 -0.64 -7.75 -19.29
CA CYS A 100 -0.48 -6.96 -18.08
C CYS A 100 0.56 -7.61 -17.13
N ARG A 101 1.23 -6.77 -16.33
CA ARG A 101 2.03 -7.24 -15.17
C ARG A 101 1.08 -7.69 -14.07
N ALA A 102 1.56 -8.55 -13.18
CA ALA A 102 0.75 -8.98 -12.03
C ALA A 102 0.50 -7.82 -11.05
N LEU A 103 1.52 -7.00 -10.78
CA LEU A 103 1.47 -5.89 -9.84
C LEU A 103 2.02 -4.62 -10.49
N TYR A 104 1.31 -3.52 -10.30
CA TYR A 104 1.70 -2.18 -10.76
C TYR A 104 1.87 -1.25 -9.56
N THR A 105 3.09 -1.05 -9.09
CA THR A 105 3.38 -0.03 -8.07
C THR A 105 3.40 1.35 -8.70
N VAL A 106 2.63 2.30 -8.14
CA VAL A 106 2.54 3.69 -8.62
C VAL A 106 3.42 4.60 -7.76
N GLY A 107 4.18 5.48 -8.43
CA GLY A 107 5.12 6.39 -7.80
C GLY A 107 6.56 5.84 -7.71
N ALA A 108 7.55 6.68 -8.04
CA ALA A 108 8.95 6.27 -8.08
C ALA A 108 9.48 5.85 -6.71
N GLN A 109 9.20 6.63 -5.66
CA GLN A 109 9.59 6.33 -4.29
C GLN A 109 9.01 4.98 -3.80
N TYR A 110 7.75 4.67 -4.15
CA TYR A 110 7.11 3.42 -3.73
C TYR A 110 7.65 2.20 -4.48
N LYS A 111 8.09 2.38 -5.72
CA LYS A 111 8.84 1.33 -6.46
C LYS A 111 10.16 1.03 -5.77
N LEU A 112 10.88 2.08 -5.36
CA LEU A 112 12.12 1.94 -4.60
C LEU A 112 11.89 1.22 -3.27
N PHE A 113 10.87 1.62 -2.50
CA PHE A 113 10.51 0.94 -1.24
C PHE A 113 10.13 -0.53 -1.45
N THR A 114 9.39 -0.84 -2.51
CA THR A 114 9.06 -2.22 -2.87
C THR A 114 10.31 -3.03 -3.22
N LEU A 115 11.28 -2.42 -3.90
CA LEU A 115 12.55 -3.06 -4.22
C LEU A 115 13.38 -3.31 -2.97
N ILE A 116 13.53 -2.31 -2.11
CA ILE A 116 14.23 -2.42 -0.82
C ILE A 116 13.60 -3.52 0.05
N ASN A 117 12.27 -3.55 0.14
CA ASN A 117 11.55 -4.58 0.89
C ASN A 117 11.79 -6.00 0.38
N LYS A 118 12.11 -6.17 -0.90
CA LYS A 118 12.47 -7.48 -1.47
C LYS A 118 13.92 -7.89 -1.21
N LEU A 119 14.80 -6.93 -1.01
CA LEU A 119 16.24 -7.15 -0.84
C LEU A 119 16.67 -7.26 0.62
N LEU A 120 15.97 -6.57 1.52
CA LEU A 120 16.31 -6.57 2.94
C LEU A 120 15.56 -7.67 3.71
N PRO A 121 16.18 -8.23 4.77
CA PRO A 121 15.50 -9.12 5.71
C PRO A 121 14.26 -8.43 6.31
N ALA A 122 13.18 -9.18 6.51
CA ALA A 122 11.92 -8.67 7.06
C ALA A 122 12.10 -7.96 8.41
N THR A 123 12.99 -8.46 9.27
CA THR A 123 13.32 -7.82 10.55
C THR A 123 13.90 -6.42 10.39
N THR A 124 14.80 -6.23 9.43
CA THR A 124 15.41 -4.93 9.12
C THR A 124 14.35 -3.94 8.61
N VAL A 125 13.52 -4.38 7.66
CA VAL A 125 12.42 -3.55 7.14
C VAL A 125 11.46 -3.16 8.26
N ASN A 126 11.04 -4.13 9.09
CA ASN A 126 10.14 -3.88 10.21
C ASN A 126 10.73 -2.90 11.23
N TRP A 127 12.03 -3.01 11.53
CA TRP A 127 12.72 -2.08 12.41
C TRP A 127 12.74 -0.65 11.84
N LEU A 128 13.07 -0.49 10.53
CA LEU A 128 13.07 0.80 9.85
C LEU A 128 11.69 1.45 9.88
N VAL A 129 10.66 0.68 9.53
CA VAL A 129 9.26 1.15 9.58
C VAL A 129 8.88 1.57 11.00
N GLY A 130 9.22 0.78 12.01
CA GLY A 130 8.97 1.12 13.41
C GLY A 130 9.63 2.43 13.84
N ARG A 131 10.76 2.81 13.26
CA ARG A 131 11.40 4.11 13.55
C ARG A 131 10.71 5.32 12.91
N ILE A 132 10.03 5.11 11.79
CA ILE A 132 9.28 6.19 11.12
C ILE A 132 8.00 6.54 11.89
N TYR A 133 7.38 5.55 12.52
CA TYR A 133 6.07 5.70 13.17
C TYR A 133 6.12 5.76 14.73
N ARG A 134 7.32 5.90 15.29
CA ARG A 134 7.52 6.07 16.75
C ARG A 134 7.44 7.51 17.22
#